data_489a53bb28809d17dac7ceef88179802
#
_entry.id   489a53bb28809d17dac7ceef88179802
#
_cell.length_a   1.000
_cell.length_b   1.000
_cell.length_c   1.000
_cell.angle_alpha   90.00
_cell.angle_beta   90.00
_cell.angle_gamma   90.00
#
_symmetry.space_group_name_H-M   'P 1'
#
loop_
_entity.id
_entity.type
_entity.pdbx_description
1 polymer ?
#
loop_
_entity_poly.entity_id
_entity_poly.type
_entity_poly.pdbx_seq_one_letter_code
_entity_poly.pdbx_strand_id
1 'polypeptide(L)'
;MKRKNFLLTTIAAIPALLIRQNVQAQITNRPKKGFVINATESRFSEKTLIGGKNPSDIKVSQKDTNGDLTVFEYTGNEKGGPPLHVHPHQDEIFFIVQGEYLFQVGEDKHNLKAGDTIFLPRKVPHAFAQLTDKGKMFFLFQPSGKMEDFFKALGNLTSPPSPGEGAKIFADHDMKVLGPPLQF
;
A
#
# COMPACT_ATOMS: atom_id res chain seq x y z
N MET A 1 -37.00 24.06 69.60
CA MET A 1 -37.61 23.42 68.38
C MET A 1 -36.71 23.74 67.19
N LYS A 2 -35.95 22.77 66.67
CA LYS A 2 -35.05 22.93 65.50
C LYS A 2 -35.62 22.10 64.34
N ARG A 3 -36.04 22.78 63.29
CA ARG A 3 -36.54 22.15 62.04
C ARG A 3 -35.36 21.59 61.26
N LYS A 4 -35.35 20.29 61.00
CA LYS A 4 -34.44 19.63 60.11
C LYS A 4 -34.99 19.69 58.67
N ASN A 5 -34.26 20.41 57.79
CA ASN A 5 -34.58 20.43 56.38
C ASN A 5 -34.11 19.10 55.73
N PHE A 6 -35.04 18.39 55.16
CA PHE A 6 -34.80 17.16 54.39
C PHE A 6 -34.59 17.59 52.91
N LEU A 7 -33.35 17.51 52.42
CA LEU A 7 -33.03 17.73 51.03
C LEU A 7 -33.40 16.43 50.27
N LEU A 8 -34.44 16.51 49.46
CA LEU A 8 -34.73 15.48 48.46
C LEU A 8 -33.79 15.66 47.27
N THR A 9 -32.83 14.76 47.10
CA THR A 9 -31.99 14.66 45.91
C THR A 9 -32.76 13.85 44.88
N THR A 10 -33.32 14.49 43.86
CA THR A 10 -33.90 13.86 42.71
C THR A 10 -32.76 13.36 41.81
N ILE A 11 -32.58 12.04 41.77
CA ILE A 11 -31.69 11.39 40.79
C ILE A 11 -32.45 11.36 39.46
N ALA A 12 -32.05 12.24 38.52
CA ALA A 12 -32.53 12.18 37.14
C ALA A 12 -31.90 10.97 36.47
N ALA A 13 -32.68 9.92 36.25
CA ALA A 13 -32.30 8.80 35.43
C ALA A 13 -32.22 9.25 33.96
N ILE A 14 -31.01 9.39 33.43
CA ILE A 14 -30.80 9.60 32.00
C ILE A 14 -31.08 8.26 31.32
N PRO A 15 -32.03 8.17 30.38
CA PRO A 15 -32.22 6.95 29.62
C PRO A 15 -30.98 6.75 28.76
N ALA A 16 -30.22 5.68 29.02
CA ALA A 16 -29.17 5.23 28.12
C ALA A 16 -29.83 4.85 26.79
N LEU A 17 -29.75 5.75 25.81
CA LEU A 17 -30.07 5.42 24.42
C LEU A 17 -29.05 4.38 23.98
N LEU A 18 -29.46 3.11 23.97
CA LEU A 18 -28.74 2.03 23.30
C LEU A 18 -28.73 2.34 21.80
N ILE A 19 -27.72 3.05 21.34
CA ILE A 19 -27.38 3.14 19.92
C ILE A 19 -27.00 1.72 19.53
N ARG A 20 -27.97 0.95 19.01
CA ARG A 20 -27.69 -0.26 18.26
C ARG A 20 -26.92 0.18 17.02
N GLN A 21 -25.60 0.18 17.10
CA GLN A 21 -24.78 0.15 15.90
C GLN A 21 -25.18 -1.13 15.17
N ASN A 22 -25.93 -0.96 14.08
CA ASN A 22 -26.08 -2.01 13.08
C ASN A 22 -24.71 -2.25 12.51
N VAL A 23 -23.93 -3.15 13.14
CA VAL A 23 -22.77 -3.76 12.52
C VAL A 23 -23.38 -4.62 11.40
N GLN A 24 -23.58 -3.98 10.26
CA GLN A 24 -23.91 -4.67 9.03
C GLN A 24 -22.70 -5.56 8.76
N ALA A 25 -22.84 -6.86 8.98
CA ALA A 25 -21.81 -7.82 8.66
C ALA A 25 -21.49 -7.62 7.17
N GLN A 26 -20.37 -6.98 6.88
CA GLN A 26 -19.88 -6.90 5.52
C GLN A 26 -19.71 -8.35 5.07
N ILE A 27 -20.44 -8.73 4.02
CA ILE A 27 -20.26 -10.03 3.37
C ILE A 27 -18.82 -10.01 2.85
N THR A 28 -17.91 -10.60 3.60
CA THR A 28 -16.50 -10.67 3.22
C THR A 28 -16.38 -11.71 2.14
N ASN A 29 -16.00 -11.30 0.95
CA ASN A 29 -15.69 -12.21 -0.17
C ASN A 29 -14.31 -12.91 0.02
N ARG A 30 -13.79 -12.95 1.25
CA ARG A 30 -12.53 -13.61 1.54
C ARG A 30 -12.60 -15.11 1.21
N PRO A 31 -11.58 -15.66 0.56
CA PRO A 31 -11.50 -17.09 0.29
C PRO A 31 -11.53 -17.88 1.61
N LYS A 32 -12.34 -18.95 1.65
CA LYS A 32 -12.45 -19.84 2.82
C LYS A 32 -11.31 -20.83 2.95
N LYS A 33 -10.48 -20.95 1.91
CA LYS A 33 -9.32 -21.86 1.86
C LYS A 33 -8.08 -21.07 1.46
N GLY A 34 -6.93 -21.44 2.05
CA GLY A 34 -5.65 -20.94 1.61
C GLY A 34 -5.35 -21.37 0.16
N PHE A 35 -4.44 -20.64 -0.48
CA PHE A 35 -3.99 -20.92 -1.84
C PHE A 35 -2.47 -20.74 -1.93
N VAL A 36 -1.88 -21.28 -3.00
CA VAL A 36 -0.47 -21.11 -3.35
C VAL A 36 -0.40 -20.41 -4.69
N ILE A 37 0.45 -19.38 -4.78
CA ILE A 37 0.86 -18.77 -6.05
C ILE A 37 2.34 -19.05 -6.22
N ASN A 38 2.68 -19.82 -7.26
CA ASN A 38 4.07 -20.20 -7.51
C ASN A 38 4.94 -18.99 -7.88
N ALA A 39 6.25 -19.16 -7.83
CA ALA A 39 7.18 -18.15 -8.30
C ALA A 39 6.87 -17.77 -9.76
N THR A 40 6.98 -16.49 -10.10
CA THR A 40 6.69 -15.95 -11.44
C THR A 40 5.23 -16.07 -11.93
N GLU A 41 4.33 -16.56 -11.08
CA GLU A 41 2.88 -16.53 -11.33
C GLU A 41 2.21 -15.37 -10.61
N SER A 42 1.10 -14.92 -11.15
CA SER A 42 0.27 -13.87 -10.56
C SER A 42 -1.10 -14.41 -10.21
N ARG A 43 -1.70 -13.85 -9.14
CA ARG A 43 -3.09 -14.11 -8.76
C ARG A 43 -4.02 -13.80 -9.94
N PHE A 44 -4.92 -14.72 -10.25
CA PHE A 44 -5.83 -14.65 -11.40
C PHE A 44 -5.15 -14.68 -12.78
N SER A 45 -3.88 -15.12 -12.84
CA SER A 45 -3.09 -15.18 -14.09
C SER A 45 -2.91 -13.81 -14.79
N GLU A 46 -3.16 -12.72 -14.10
CA GLU A 46 -2.95 -11.37 -14.62
C GLU A 46 -1.46 -11.01 -14.55
N LYS A 47 -0.84 -10.74 -15.69
CA LYS A 47 0.56 -10.30 -15.77
C LYS A 47 0.62 -8.79 -15.85
N THR A 48 1.48 -8.20 -15.02
CA THR A 48 1.79 -6.77 -15.08
C THR A 48 3.28 -6.60 -15.35
N LEU A 49 3.62 -5.82 -16.39
CA LEU A 49 4.99 -5.62 -16.84
C LEU A 49 5.31 -4.12 -16.85
N ILE A 50 5.82 -3.62 -15.73
CA ILE A 50 6.13 -2.19 -15.57
C ILE A 50 7.26 -1.81 -16.52
N GLY A 51 7.03 -0.75 -17.32
CA GLY A 51 7.99 -0.29 -18.32
C GLY A 51 8.31 -1.31 -19.40
N GLY A 52 7.46 -2.33 -19.60
CA GLY A 52 7.67 -3.41 -20.56
C GLY A 52 8.76 -4.40 -20.18
N LYS A 53 9.36 -4.30 -18.97
CA LYS A 53 10.53 -5.08 -18.57
C LYS A 53 10.45 -5.70 -17.18
N ASN A 54 9.76 -5.06 -16.26
CA ASN A 54 9.82 -5.40 -14.84
C ASN A 54 8.50 -6.03 -14.39
N PRO A 55 8.42 -7.39 -14.26
CA PRO A 55 7.23 -8.04 -13.73
C PRO A 55 6.87 -7.54 -12.34
N SER A 56 5.59 -7.22 -12.13
CA SER A 56 5.00 -6.90 -10.84
C SER A 56 3.75 -7.76 -10.67
N ASP A 57 3.95 -8.96 -10.12
CA ASP A 57 2.94 -10.00 -10.04
C ASP A 57 2.16 -9.92 -8.71
N ILE A 58 0.84 -9.84 -8.78
CA ILE A 58 -0.01 -9.89 -7.59
C ILE A 58 0.06 -11.29 -6.97
N LYS A 59 0.46 -11.39 -5.71
CA LYS A 59 0.50 -12.64 -4.95
C LYS A 59 -0.71 -12.81 -4.05
N VAL A 60 -1.14 -11.71 -3.40
CA VAL A 60 -2.38 -11.66 -2.64
C VAL A 60 -3.15 -10.43 -3.14
N SER A 61 -4.35 -10.65 -3.62
CA SER A 61 -5.17 -9.57 -4.17
C SER A 61 -6.01 -8.88 -3.10
N GLN A 62 -6.33 -7.61 -3.31
CA GLN A 62 -7.35 -6.89 -2.54
C GLN A 62 -8.68 -7.64 -2.50
N LYS A 63 -9.01 -8.43 -3.53
CA LYS A 63 -10.21 -9.29 -3.55
C LYS A 63 -10.13 -10.42 -2.54
N ASP A 64 -8.93 -10.94 -2.25
CA ASP A 64 -8.71 -12.00 -1.27
C ASP A 64 -8.80 -11.48 0.17
N THR A 65 -8.53 -10.19 0.39
CA THR A 65 -8.41 -9.56 1.72
C THR A 65 -9.54 -8.60 2.05
N ASN A 66 -10.51 -8.46 1.15
CA ASN A 66 -11.59 -7.47 1.27
C ASN A 66 -11.06 -6.03 1.35
N GLY A 67 -9.96 -5.75 0.62
CA GLY A 67 -9.32 -4.44 0.58
C GLY A 67 -8.34 -4.15 1.72
N ASP A 68 -8.16 -5.05 2.68
CA ASP A 68 -7.28 -4.80 3.83
C ASP A 68 -5.81 -4.71 3.42
N LEU A 69 -5.37 -5.53 2.45
CA LEU A 69 -4.02 -5.46 1.89
C LEU A 69 -3.94 -6.07 0.48
N THR A 70 -2.88 -5.72 -0.23
CA THR A 70 -2.44 -6.41 -1.45
C THR A 70 -0.94 -6.66 -1.37
N VAL A 71 -0.47 -7.79 -1.93
CA VAL A 71 0.95 -8.19 -1.95
C VAL A 71 1.40 -8.41 -3.38
N PHE A 72 2.54 -7.83 -3.73
CA PHE A 72 3.19 -7.97 -5.03
C PHE A 72 4.55 -8.65 -4.91
N GLU A 73 4.94 -9.37 -5.95
CA GLU A 73 6.31 -9.78 -6.23
C GLU A 73 6.83 -8.94 -7.39
N TYR A 74 7.86 -8.13 -7.14
CA TYR A 74 8.55 -7.35 -8.16
C TYR A 74 9.83 -8.04 -8.58
N THR A 75 10.06 -8.13 -9.89
CA THR A 75 11.34 -8.56 -10.47
C THR A 75 11.90 -7.41 -11.30
N GLY A 76 12.97 -6.78 -10.80
CA GLY A 76 13.65 -5.68 -11.46
C GLY A 76 14.70 -6.19 -12.43
N ASN A 77 14.58 -5.80 -13.69
CA ASN A 77 15.50 -6.16 -14.77
C ASN A 77 16.37 -4.99 -15.25
N GLU A 78 16.31 -3.87 -14.56
CA GLU A 78 17.10 -2.68 -14.82
C GLU A 78 17.24 -1.83 -13.54
N LYS A 79 18.26 -0.98 -13.51
CA LYS A 79 18.46 -0.01 -12.43
C LYS A 79 17.42 1.10 -12.50
N GLY A 80 17.13 1.73 -11.34
CA GLY A 80 16.19 2.84 -11.23
C GLY A 80 14.99 2.51 -10.36
N GLY A 81 13.99 3.39 -10.39
CA GLY A 81 12.80 3.27 -9.56
C GLY A 81 11.79 4.38 -9.84
N PRO A 82 10.73 4.46 -9.04
CA PRO A 82 9.67 5.46 -9.21
C PRO A 82 10.16 6.87 -8.85
N PRO A 83 9.44 7.92 -9.29
CA PRO A 83 9.65 9.27 -8.81
C PRO A 83 9.38 9.37 -7.30
N LEU A 84 9.92 10.42 -6.65
CA LEU A 84 9.56 10.74 -5.27
C LEU A 84 8.06 11.02 -5.21
N HIS A 85 7.34 10.27 -4.37
CA HIS A 85 5.89 10.34 -4.27
C HIS A 85 5.40 10.09 -2.84
N VAL A 86 4.10 10.24 -2.63
CA VAL A 86 3.48 9.99 -1.34
C VAL A 86 2.14 9.27 -1.53
N HIS A 87 1.89 8.30 -0.63
CA HIS A 87 0.60 7.64 -0.44
C HIS A 87 -0.15 8.30 0.73
N PRO A 88 -1.24 9.03 0.52
CA PRO A 88 -1.99 9.64 1.63
C PRO A 88 -2.70 8.62 2.52
N HIS A 89 -3.03 7.44 1.98
CA HIS A 89 -3.95 6.49 2.60
C HIS A 89 -3.37 5.09 2.84
N GLN A 90 -2.23 4.75 2.23
CA GLN A 90 -1.60 3.43 2.32
C GLN A 90 -0.26 3.51 3.04
N ASP A 91 -0.02 2.58 3.95
CA ASP A 91 1.33 2.20 4.37
C ASP A 91 1.88 1.21 3.36
N GLU A 92 3.20 1.25 3.13
CA GLU A 92 3.89 0.35 2.22
C GLU A 92 5.05 -0.33 2.93
N ILE A 93 5.25 -1.63 2.65
CA ILE A 93 6.34 -2.40 3.26
C ILE A 93 7.05 -3.17 2.16
N PHE A 94 8.38 -3.12 2.16
CA PHE A 94 9.22 -3.89 1.24
C PHE A 94 10.05 -4.93 1.98
N PHE A 95 10.19 -6.09 1.35
CA PHE A 95 11.07 -7.19 1.77
C PHE A 95 12.03 -7.47 0.62
N ILE A 96 13.32 -7.19 0.81
CA ILE A 96 14.33 -7.38 -0.24
C ILE A 96 14.74 -8.85 -0.31
N VAL A 97 14.58 -9.45 -1.50
CA VAL A 97 14.92 -10.87 -1.75
C VAL A 97 16.23 -10.99 -2.52
N GLN A 98 16.50 -10.06 -3.44
CA GLN A 98 17.69 -10.06 -4.29
C GLN A 98 18.03 -8.65 -4.73
N GLY A 99 19.33 -8.35 -4.87
CA GLY A 99 19.83 -7.07 -5.32
C GLY A 99 20.08 -6.09 -4.19
N GLU A 100 20.46 -4.88 -4.57
CA GLU A 100 20.70 -3.76 -3.67
C GLU A 100 19.83 -2.58 -4.10
N TYR A 101 19.34 -1.84 -3.12
CA TYR A 101 18.41 -0.74 -3.32
C TYR A 101 18.77 0.45 -2.44
N LEU A 102 18.63 1.64 -3.01
CA LEU A 102 18.62 2.89 -2.25
C LEU A 102 17.15 3.27 -2.02
N PHE A 103 16.73 3.41 -0.77
CA PHE A 103 15.43 3.96 -0.37
C PHE A 103 15.61 5.36 0.22
N GLN A 104 14.64 6.23 -0.06
CA GLN A 104 14.47 7.49 0.65
C GLN A 104 13.08 7.48 1.30
N VAL A 105 13.02 7.80 2.60
CA VAL A 105 11.78 7.94 3.39
C VAL A 105 11.85 9.26 4.16
N GLY A 106 11.02 10.23 3.78
CA GLY A 106 11.22 11.61 4.23
C GLY A 106 12.56 12.15 3.76
N GLU A 107 13.41 12.55 4.71
CA GLU A 107 14.77 13.05 4.46
C GLU A 107 15.84 11.94 4.57
N ASP A 108 15.50 10.80 5.17
CA ASP A 108 16.44 9.73 5.44
C ASP A 108 16.67 8.83 4.22
N LYS A 109 17.92 8.41 4.02
CA LYS A 109 18.32 7.48 2.97
C LYS A 109 18.86 6.18 3.58
N HIS A 110 18.44 5.06 3.00
CA HIS A 110 18.79 3.72 3.47
C HIS A 110 19.26 2.86 2.30
N ASN A 111 20.45 2.26 2.42
CA ASN A 111 20.90 1.21 1.49
C ASN A 111 20.45 -0.15 2.02
N LEU A 112 19.68 -0.87 1.23
CA LEU A 112 19.10 -2.16 1.59
C LEU A 112 19.60 -3.24 0.64
N LYS A 113 19.71 -4.46 1.18
CA LYS A 113 20.11 -5.68 0.46
C LYS A 113 19.21 -6.85 0.84
N ALA A 114 19.43 -7.98 0.20
CA ALA A 114 18.67 -9.21 0.47
C ALA A 114 18.61 -9.55 1.98
N GLY A 115 17.40 -9.77 2.48
CA GLY A 115 17.06 -10.02 3.88
C GLY A 115 16.58 -8.78 4.64
N ASP A 116 16.81 -7.58 4.12
CA ASP A 116 16.37 -6.35 4.76
C ASP A 116 14.88 -6.07 4.49
N THR A 117 14.28 -5.32 5.40
CA THR A 117 12.87 -4.87 5.33
C THR A 117 12.80 -3.39 5.65
N ILE A 118 11.93 -2.66 4.95
CA ILE A 118 11.66 -1.26 5.24
C ILE A 118 10.16 -0.99 5.26
N PHE A 119 9.74 -0.14 6.21
CA PHE A 119 8.37 0.35 6.36
C PHE A 119 8.29 1.81 5.94
N LEU A 120 7.38 2.11 5.03
CA LEU A 120 7.11 3.45 4.52
C LEU A 120 5.71 3.87 5.01
N PRO A 121 5.64 4.74 6.04
CA PRO A 121 4.34 5.16 6.57
C PRO A 121 3.59 6.04 5.55
N ARG A 122 2.28 5.91 5.53
CA ARG A 122 1.41 6.83 4.76
C ARG A 122 1.70 8.29 5.11
N LYS A 123 1.52 9.18 4.15
CA LYS A 123 1.77 10.63 4.24
C LYS A 123 3.26 11.01 4.36
N VAL A 124 4.18 10.06 4.38
CA VAL A 124 5.62 10.33 4.32
C VAL A 124 6.10 10.15 2.89
N PRO A 125 6.69 11.18 2.25
CA PRO A 125 7.25 11.08 0.91
C PRO A 125 8.35 10.01 0.84
N HIS A 126 8.34 9.21 -0.23
CA HIS A 126 9.35 8.19 -0.42
C HIS A 126 9.61 7.87 -1.89
N ALA A 127 10.73 7.23 -2.14
CA ALA A 127 11.14 6.65 -3.41
C ALA A 127 12.14 5.54 -3.16
N PHE A 128 12.35 4.68 -4.17
CA PHE A 128 13.50 3.77 -4.18
C PHE A 128 14.22 3.81 -5.53
N ALA A 129 15.46 3.32 -5.55
CA ALA A 129 16.19 3.00 -6.75
C ALA A 129 16.87 1.64 -6.61
N GLN A 130 16.64 0.74 -7.56
CA GLN A 130 17.42 -0.49 -7.70
C GLN A 130 18.82 -0.13 -8.19
N LEU A 131 19.87 -0.58 -7.48
CA LEU A 131 21.27 -0.26 -7.77
C LEU A 131 21.95 -1.36 -8.59
N THR A 132 21.41 -2.57 -8.61
CA THR A 132 21.90 -3.74 -9.33
C THR A 132 21.10 -3.98 -10.60
N ASP A 133 21.68 -4.66 -11.61
CA ASP A 133 21.02 -4.97 -12.89
C ASP A 133 19.85 -5.93 -12.73
N LYS A 134 19.88 -6.75 -11.68
CA LYS A 134 18.80 -7.67 -11.32
C LYS A 134 18.43 -7.48 -9.86
N GLY A 135 17.13 -7.49 -9.60
CA GLY A 135 16.59 -7.36 -8.26
C GLY A 135 15.28 -8.12 -8.11
N LYS A 136 14.94 -8.42 -6.88
CA LYS A 136 13.66 -9.02 -6.50
C LYS A 136 13.24 -8.52 -5.13
N MET A 137 11.99 -8.17 -4.98
CA MET A 137 11.40 -7.81 -3.70
C MET A 137 9.93 -8.18 -3.65
N PHE A 138 9.43 -8.47 -2.47
CA PHE A 138 8.01 -8.42 -2.18
C PHE A 138 7.67 -7.07 -1.58
N PHE A 139 6.53 -6.55 -1.94
CA PHE A 139 5.99 -5.37 -1.29
C PHE A 139 4.49 -5.47 -1.13
N LEU A 140 3.97 -4.74 -0.16
CA LEU A 140 2.54 -4.74 0.15
C LEU A 140 2.05 -3.35 0.51
N PHE A 141 0.76 -3.13 0.28
CA PHE A 141 0.05 -1.92 0.70
C PHE A 141 -1.05 -2.27 1.69
N GLN A 142 -1.18 -1.44 2.73
CA GLN A 142 -2.25 -1.54 3.73
C GLN A 142 -2.86 -0.16 4.03
N PRO A 143 -4.18 0.03 3.80
CA PRO A 143 -5.05 -0.84 2.98
C PRO A 143 -4.57 -0.90 1.53
N SER A 144 -5.13 -1.83 0.72
CA SER A 144 -4.76 -1.97 -0.70
C SER A 144 -5.08 -0.73 -1.54
N GLY A 145 -6.14 0.00 -1.21
CA GLY A 145 -6.56 1.16 -1.99
C GLY A 145 -6.74 0.85 -3.48
N LYS A 146 -6.23 1.73 -4.34
CA LYS A 146 -6.25 1.58 -5.81
C LYS A 146 -4.95 0.99 -6.37
N MET A 147 -4.10 0.37 -5.54
CA MET A 147 -2.74 0.02 -5.95
C MET A 147 -2.68 -1.06 -7.04
N GLU A 148 -3.61 -2.04 -7.03
CA GLU A 148 -3.66 -3.02 -8.13
C GLU A 148 -4.01 -2.36 -9.47
N ASP A 149 -4.95 -1.42 -9.47
CA ASP A 149 -5.35 -0.70 -10.68
C ASP A 149 -4.22 0.23 -11.17
N PHE A 150 -3.47 0.85 -10.24
CA PHE A 150 -2.28 1.63 -10.56
C PHE A 150 -1.22 0.81 -11.29
N PHE A 151 -0.85 -0.36 -10.76
CA PHE A 151 0.15 -1.21 -11.42
C PHE A 151 -0.35 -1.75 -12.77
N LYS A 152 -1.64 -2.07 -12.90
CA LYS A 152 -2.24 -2.42 -14.19
C LYS A 152 -2.17 -1.26 -15.18
N ALA A 153 -2.45 -0.04 -14.74
CA ALA A 153 -2.34 1.15 -15.59
C ALA A 153 -0.90 1.34 -16.09
N LEU A 154 0.11 1.18 -15.21
CA LEU A 154 1.51 1.21 -15.60
C LEU A 154 1.89 0.10 -16.59
N GLY A 155 1.36 -1.11 -16.36
CA GLY A 155 1.62 -2.27 -17.23
C GLY A 155 1.01 -2.17 -18.63
N ASN A 156 -0.01 -1.34 -18.79
CA ASN A 156 -0.68 -1.10 -20.07
C ASN A 156 0.00 -0.01 -20.93
N LEU A 157 1.01 0.67 -20.38
CA LEU A 157 1.76 1.66 -21.15
C LEU A 157 2.64 0.99 -22.21
N THR A 158 2.54 1.46 -23.44
CA THR A 158 3.36 0.99 -24.56
C THR A 158 4.69 1.71 -24.70
N SER A 159 4.84 2.84 -23.98
CA SER A 159 6.07 3.64 -23.92
C SER A 159 6.16 4.33 -22.55
N PRO A 160 7.35 4.76 -22.12
CA PRO A 160 7.49 5.57 -20.92
C PRO A 160 6.60 6.82 -21.00
N PRO A 161 5.80 7.12 -19.95
CA PRO A 161 4.95 8.30 -19.94
C PRO A 161 5.81 9.57 -19.82
N SER A 162 5.33 10.67 -20.37
CA SER A 162 5.88 11.99 -20.04
C SER A 162 5.71 12.27 -18.53
N PRO A 163 6.50 13.19 -17.93
CA PRO A 163 6.35 13.53 -16.51
C PRO A 163 4.92 13.94 -16.12
N GLY A 164 4.21 14.65 -17.00
CA GLY A 164 2.82 15.06 -16.76
C GLY A 164 1.85 13.89 -16.81
N GLU A 165 1.98 12.98 -17.76
CA GLU A 165 1.16 11.76 -17.83
C GLU A 165 1.45 10.84 -16.65
N GLY A 166 2.73 10.68 -16.27
CA GLY A 166 3.11 9.93 -15.08
C GLY A 166 2.46 10.51 -13.84
N ALA A 167 2.60 11.82 -13.60
CA ALA A 167 1.99 12.48 -12.45
C ALA A 167 0.45 12.32 -12.42
N LYS A 168 -0.19 12.35 -13.59
CA LYS A 168 -1.64 12.11 -13.70
C LYS A 168 -2.00 10.67 -13.29
N ILE A 169 -1.26 9.67 -13.75
CA ILE A 169 -1.50 8.27 -13.36
C ILE A 169 -1.43 8.11 -11.83
N PHE A 170 -0.42 8.72 -11.18
CA PHE A 170 -0.34 8.72 -9.72
C PHE A 170 -1.57 9.38 -9.09
N ALA A 171 -1.97 10.56 -9.57
CA ALA A 171 -3.11 11.30 -9.03
C ALA A 171 -4.45 10.56 -9.19
N ASP A 172 -4.68 9.90 -10.31
CA ASP A 172 -5.89 9.09 -10.57
C ASP A 172 -6.00 7.90 -9.57
N HIS A 173 -4.86 7.51 -8.97
CA HIS A 173 -4.78 6.43 -7.99
C HIS A 173 -4.47 6.93 -6.57
N ASP A 174 -4.92 8.15 -6.26
CA ASP A 174 -4.84 8.77 -4.92
C ASP A 174 -3.42 8.98 -4.38
N MET A 175 -2.43 9.09 -5.26
CA MET A 175 -1.04 9.41 -4.91
C MET A 175 -0.64 10.77 -5.46
N LYS A 176 0.49 11.31 -4.97
CA LYS A 176 1.05 12.57 -5.47
C LYS A 176 2.54 12.42 -5.73
N VAL A 177 2.97 12.77 -6.95
CA VAL A 177 4.38 12.92 -7.31
C VAL A 177 4.89 14.23 -6.73
N LEU A 178 6.05 14.21 -6.07
CA LEU A 178 6.67 15.33 -5.37
C LEU A 178 8.04 15.72 -5.93
N GLY A 179 8.67 14.83 -6.70
CA GLY A 179 10.00 15.07 -7.27
C GLY A 179 10.38 14.00 -8.29
N PRO A 180 11.57 14.11 -8.89
CA PRO A 180 12.08 13.12 -9.84
C PRO A 180 12.45 11.80 -9.13
N PRO A 181 12.75 10.73 -9.91
CA PRO A 181 13.39 9.53 -9.37
C PRO A 181 14.71 9.83 -8.66
N LEU A 182 15.11 8.96 -7.72
CA LEU A 182 16.40 9.07 -7.03
C LEU A 182 17.55 8.97 -8.03
N GLN A 183 18.53 9.82 -7.82
CA GLN A 183 19.84 9.74 -8.49
C GLN A 183 20.80 8.89 -7.62
N PHE A 184 21.60 8.02 -8.24
CA PHE A 184 22.47 7.04 -7.57
C PHE A 184 23.72 6.73 -8.42
#